data_23fad2efe6ec78eba05099735e720fbf
#
_entry.id   23fad2efe6ec78eba05099735e720fbf
#
_cell.length_a   1.000
_cell.length_b   1.000
_cell.length_c   1.000
_cell.angle_alpha   90.00
_cell.angle_beta   90.00
_cell.angle_gamma   90.00
#
_symmetry.space_group_name_H-M   'P 1'
#
loop_
_entity.id
_entity.type
_entity.pdbx_description
1 polymer ?
#
loop_
_entity_poly.entity_id
_entity_poly.type
_entity_poly.pdbx_seq_one_letter_code
_entity_poly.pdbx_strand_id
1 'polypeptide(L)'
;MARHAYTTVPFYRELAEKEPQILMWIESGQWEKLPLVKKNQIVLQQDKFISDDYLGELVMGRLNRTHTSGSTGTYLDVYWSKTDMSAALLPLWMERFRQAGIRTNDRVCLFNTTLQEDYQ
;
A
#
# COMPACT_ATOMS: atom_id res chain seq x y z
N MET A 1 6.54 0.12 -12.82
CA MET A 1 6.18 -0.12 -11.40
C MET A 1 7.15 -1.08 -10.71
N ALA A 2 7.34 -2.33 -11.13
CA ALA A 2 8.25 -3.28 -10.44
C ALA A 2 9.70 -2.76 -10.32
N ARG A 3 10.30 -2.26 -11.41
CA ARG A 3 11.65 -1.68 -11.38
C ARG A 3 11.78 -0.59 -10.30
N HIS A 4 10.79 0.31 -10.20
CA HIS A 4 10.76 1.34 -9.17
C HIS A 4 10.79 0.73 -7.76
N ALA A 5 9.95 -0.29 -7.48
CA ALA A 5 9.95 -0.94 -6.17
C ALA A 5 11.32 -1.56 -5.82
N TYR A 6 11.97 -2.23 -6.77
CA TYR A 6 13.29 -2.83 -6.55
C TYR A 6 14.45 -1.83 -6.45
N THR A 7 14.23 -0.56 -6.80
CA THR A 7 15.23 0.51 -6.64
C THR A 7 14.99 1.37 -5.40
N THR A 8 13.74 1.57 -4.99
CA THR A 8 13.39 2.55 -3.95
C THR A 8 12.89 1.93 -2.64
N VAL A 9 12.45 0.66 -2.66
CA VAL A 9 11.98 -0.03 -1.44
C VAL A 9 13.10 -0.89 -0.88
N PRO A 10 13.58 -0.63 0.36
CA PRO A 10 14.73 -1.31 0.96
C PRO A 10 14.66 -2.83 0.91
N PHE A 11 13.51 -3.42 1.24
CA PHE A 11 13.32 -4.88 1.21
C PHE A 11 13.58 -5.47 -0.19
N TYR A 12 13.03 -4.87 -1.24
CA TYR A 12 13.21 -5.36 -2.61
C TYR A 12 14.60 -5.08 -3.14
N ARG A 13 15.23 -3.97 -2.74
CA ARG A 13 16.61 -3.67 -3.08
C ARG A 13 17.56 -4.72 -2.51
N GLU A 14 17.41 -5.09 -1.23
CA GLU A 14 18.18 -6.17 -0.62
C GLU A 14 18.00 -7.52 -1.33
N LEU A 15 16.79 -7.80 -1.84
CA LEU A 15 16.54 -8.99 -2.66
C LEU A 15 17.29 -8.94 -4.00
N ALA A 16 17.27 -7.82 -4.69
CA ALA A 16 17.98 -7.66 -5.97
C ALA A 16 19.51 -7.71 -5.78
N GLU A 17 20.04 -7.23 -4.66
CA GLU A 17 21.45 -7.36 -4.32
C GLU A 17 21.88 -8.82 -4.11
N LYS A 18 21.01 -9.64 -3.48
CA LYS A 18 21.25 -11.08 -3.28
C LYS A 18 21.07 -11.89 -4.56
N GLU A 19 20.13 -11.50 -5.39
CA GLU A 19 19.79 -12.15 -6.64
C GLU A 19 19.77 -11.14 -7.81
N PRO A 20 20.92 -10.78 -8.38
CA PRO A 20 20.99 -9.78 -9.46
C PRO A 20 20.16 -10.10 -10.70
N GLN A 21 19.81 -11.38 -10.89
CA GLN A 21 18.95 -11.84 -11.98
C GLN A 21 17.53 -11.25 -11.95
N ILE A 22 17.07 -10.81 -10.77
CA ILE A 22 15.74 -10.23 -10.57
C ILE A 22 15.50 -9.06 -11.52
N LEU A 23 16.46 -8.15 -11.65
CA LEU A 23 16.34 -6.99 -12.54
C LEU A 23 16.21 -7.40 -14.00
N MET A 24 16.95 -8.42 -14.42
CA MET A 24 16.86 -8.98 -15.77
C MET A 24 15.48 -9.64 -16.01
N TRP A 25 14.93 -10.35 -15.03
CA TRP A 25 13.59 -10.93 -15.13
C TRP A 25 12.49 -9.86 -15.24
N ILE A 26 12.63 -8.77 -14.51
CA ILE A 26 11.71 -7.62 -14.61
C ILE A 26 11.77 -7.00 -16.00
N GLU A 27 12.97 -6.79 -16.55
CA GLU A 27 13.17 -6.18 -17.88
C GLU A 27 12.66 -7.07 -19.00
N SER A 28 12.81 -8.39 -18.86
CA SER A 28 12.35 -9.37 -19.85
C SER A 28 10.90 -9.83 -19.66
N GLY A 29 10.18 -9.29 -18.64
CA GLY A 29 8.79 -9.64 -18.39
C GLY A 29 8.57 -11.04 -17.80
N GLN A 30 9.59 -11.67 -17.22
CA GLN A 30 9.52 -13.01 -16.62
C GLN A 30 9.04 -12.94 -15.17
N TRP A 31 7.81 -12.46 -14.98
CA TRP A 31 7.21 -12.17 -13.66
C TRP A 31 7.07 -13.40 -12.77
N GLU A 32 6.90 -14.58 -13.37
CA GLU A 32 6.76 -15.86 -12.68
C GLU A 32 8.02 -16.31 -11.93
N LYS A 33 9.18 -15.73 -12.28
CA LYS A 33 10.46 -16.00 -11.64
C LYS A 33 10.71 -15.13 -10.41
N LEU A 34 9.92 -14.07 -10.23
CA LEU A 34 10.12 -13.18 -9.11
C LEU A 34 9.79 -13.88 -7.79
N PRO A 35 10.59 -13.65 -6.73
CA PRO A 35 10.33 -14.25 -5.43
C PRO A 35 9.00 -13.79 -4.86
N LEU A 36 8.23 -14.73 -4.32
CA LEU A 36 6.96 -14.44 -3.66
C LEU A 36 7.21 -13.92 -2.23
N VAL A 37 6.68 -12.75 -1.95
CA VAL A 37 6.72 -12.15 -0.62
C VAL A 37 5.49 -12.59 0.18
N LYS A 38 5.72 -13.19 1.34
CA LYS A 38 4.64 -13.65 2.23
C LYS A 38 4.28 -12.57 3.25
N LYS A 39 3.01 -12.55 3.68
CA LYS A 39 2.50 -11.57 4.65
C LYS A 39 3.35 -11.50 5.94
N ASN A 40 3.81 -12.62 6.47
CA ASN A 40 4.65 -12.65 7.66
C ASN A 40 5.99 -11.93 7.49
N GLN A 41 6.58 -11.98 6.29
CA GLN A 41 7.81 -11.24 5.99
C GLN A 41 7.58 -9.73 6.03
N ILE A 42 6.42 -9.27 5.50
CA ILE A 42 6.04 -7.86 5.54
C ILE A 42 5.84 -7.42 6.99
N VAL A 43 5.07 -8.18 7.78
CA VAL A 43 4.78 -7.85 9.19
C VAL A 43 6.05 -7.71 10.04
N LEU A 44 7.02 -8.61 9.84
CA LEU A 44 8.28 -8.61 10.61
C LEU A 44 9.23 -7.45 10.23
N GLN A 45 9.06 -6.85 9.07
CA GLN A 45 9.98 -5.85 8.52
C GLN A 45 9.22 -4.71 7.84
N GLN A 46 8.10 -4.26 8.41
CA GLN A 46 7.21 -3.26 7.78
C GLN A 46 7.92 -1.96 7.38
N ASP A 47 8.89 -1.53 8.18
CA ASP A 47 9.74 -0.37 7.92
C ASP A 47 10.49 -0.48 6.60
N LYS A 48 10.95 -1.69 6.23
CA LYS A 48 11.66 -1.93 4.97
C LYS A 48 10.76 -1.94 3.73
N PHE A 49 9.44 -1.95 3.91
CA PHE A 49 8.49 -1.90 2.80
C PHE A 49 8.03 -0.49 2.43
N ILE A 50 8.54 0.52 3.10
CA ILE A 50 8.31 1.93 2.77
C ILE A 50 9.38 2.39 1.78
N SER A 51 8.95 2.98 0.67
CA SER A 51 9.88 3.51 -0.34
C SER A 51 10.69 4.67 0.23
N ASP A 52 11.98 4.72 -0.11
CA ASP A 52 12.88 5.81 0.25
C ASP A 52 12.34 7.19 -0.19
N ASP A 53 11.55 7.23 -1.28
CA ASP A 53 10.94 8.46 -1.79
C ASP A 53 9.96 9.10 -0.79
N TYR A 54 9.41 8.30 0.14
CA TYR A 54 8.42 8.75 1.12
C TYR A 54 8.96 8.86 2.55
N LEU A 55 10.23 8.55 2.80
CA LEU A 55 10.81 8.61 4.14
C LEU A 55 10.72 10.01 4.76
N GLY A 56 10.93 11.05 3.98
CA GLY A 56 10.81 12.44 4.44
C GLY A 56 9.38 12.77 4.90
N GLU A 57 8.37 12.35 4.15
CA GLU A 57 6.96 12.57 4.48
C GLU A 57 6.52 11.72 5.67
N LEU A 58 7.06 10.51 5.80
CA LEU A 58 6.83 9.64 6.96
C LEU A 58 7.33 10.28 8.25
N VAL A 59 8.58 10.75 8.25
CA VAL A 59 9.21 11.40 9.41
C VAL A 59 8.45 12.69 9.81
N MET A 60 7.93 13.42 8.81
CA MET A 60 7.12 14.63 9.04
C MET A 60 5.67 14.33 9.45
N GLY A 61 5.26 13.06 9.57
CA GLY A 61 3.89 12.66 9.89
C GLY A 61 2.85 13.07 8.84
N ARG A 62 3.26 13.19 7.57
CA ARG A 62 2.38 13.63 6.47
C ARG A 62 1.67 12.50 5.75
N LEU A 63 2.05 11.24 6.03
CA LEU A 63 1.39 10.07 5.46
C LEU A 63 0.19 9.64 6.32
N ASN A 64 -0.91 9.30 5.67
CA ASN A 64 -2.05 8.68 6.33
C ASN A 64 -1.76 7.20 6.56
N ARG A 65 -1.83 6.75 7.80
CA ARG A 65 -1.70 5.34 8.16
C ARG A 65 -3.07 4.68 8.21
N THR A 66 -3.20 3.53 7.58
CA THR A 66 -4.38 2.67 7.65
C THR A 66 -3.97 1.25 7.99
N HIS A 67 -4.87 0.48 8.60
CA HIS A 67 -4.62 -0.92 8.94
C HIS A 67 -5.45 -1.84 8.06
N THR A 68 -4.90 -2.99 7.69
CA THR A 68 -5.69 -4.05 7.08
C THR A 68 -6.55 -4.74 8.14
N SER A 69 -7.73 -5.26 7.77
CA SER A 69 -8.72 -5.85 8.69
C SER A 69 -8.24 -7.07 9.49
N GLY A 70 -7.07 -7.62 9.16
CA GLY A 70 -6.41 -8.65 9.96
C GLY A 70 -7.27 -9.82 10.43
N SER A 71 -8.12 -10.42 9.56
CA SER A 71 -8.98 -11.56 9.89
C SER A 71 -8.23 -12.75 10.53
N THR A 72 -6.91 -12.77 10.43
CA THR A 72 -5.98 -13.73 11.04
C THR A 72 -5.27 -13.20 12.27
N GLY A 73 -5.74 -12.09 12.86
CA GLY A 73 -5.11 -11.45 14.03
C GLY A 73 -3.82 -10.67 13.76
N THR A 74 -3.40 -10.59 12.49
CA THR A 74 -2.17 -9.87 12.11
C THR A 74 -2.50 -8.72 11.19
N TYR A 75 -2.23 -7.50 11.63
CA TYR A 75 -2.48 -6.26 10.89
C TYR A 75 -1.25 -5.88 10.08
N LEU A 76 -1.49 -5.25 8.92
CA LEU A 76 -0.46 -4.56 8.16
C LEU A 76 -0.76 -3.07 8.17
N ASP A 77 0.25 -2.28 8.43
CA ASP A 77 0.20 -0.84 8.25
C ASP A 77 0.40 -0.51 6.78
N VAL A 78 -0.50 0.29 6.23
CA VAL A 78 -0.42 0.80 4.88
C VAL A 78 -0.37 2.31 4.95
N TYR A 79 0.65 2.90 4.35
CA TYR A 79 0.86 4.34 4.32
C TYR A 79 0.45 4.90 2.96
N TRP A 80 -0.30 5.99 3.00
CA TRP A 80 -0.78 6.69 1.83
C TRP A 80 -0.38 8.14 1.86
N SER A 81 0.13 8.67 0.77
CA SER A 81 0.14 10.12 0.60
C SER A 81 -1.31 10.61 0.43
N LYS A 82 -1.58 11.88 0.75
CA LYS A 82 -2.90 12.47 0.54
C LYS A 82 -3.31 12.42 -0.94
N THR A 83 -2.36 12.64 -1.83
CA THR A 83 -2.57 12.62 -3.27
C THR A 83 -2.88 11.22 -3.77
N ASP A 84 -2.10 10.21 -3.35
CA ASP A 84 -2.30 8.82 -3.80
C ASP A 84 -3.62 8.25 -3.31
N MET A 85 -3.97 8.52 -2.04
CA MET A 85 -5.25 8.11 -1.48
C MET A 85 -6.42 8.70 -2.27
N SER A 86 -6.36 10.00 -2.58
CA SER A 86 -7.40 10.66 -3.37
C SER A 86 -7.45 10.12 -4.80
N ALA A 87 -6.31 9.96 -5.46
CA ALA A 87 -6.25 9.46 -6.83
C ALA A 87 -6.73 8.01 -6.97
N ALA A 88 -6.44 7.16 -5.99
CA ALA A 88 -6.83 5.75 -6.02
C ALA A 88 -8.28 5.51 -5.57
N LEU A 89 -8.72 6.18 -4.50
CA LEU A 89 -10.00 5.88 -3.87
C LEU A 89 -11.16 6.71 -4.40
N LEU A 90 -10.93 7.97 -4.76
CA LEU A 90 -12.01 8.85 -5.19
C LEU A 90 -12.74 8.35 -6.45
N PRO A 91 -12.08 7.95 -7.54
CA PRO A 91 -12.76 7.41 -8.71
C PRO A 91 -13.55 6.14 -8.39
N LEU A 92 -13.01 5.27 -7.53
CA LEU A 92 -13.68 4.05 -7.10
C LEU A 92 -14.95 4.35 -6.31
N TRP A 93 -14.91 5.30 -5.36
CA TRP A 93 -16.06 5.71 -4.59
C TRP A 93 -17.11 6.40 -5.44
N MET A 94 -16.70 7.27 -6.35
CA MET A 94 -17.61 7.93 -7.29
C MET A 94 -18.36 6.91 -8.16
N GLU A 95 -17.67 5.91 -8.68
CA GLU A 95 -18.31 4.86 -9.48
C GLU A 95 -19.28 4.02 -8.66
N ARG A 96 -18.91 3.64 -7.43
CA ARG A 96 -19.81 2.92 -6.51
C ARG A 96 -21.07 3.73 -6.18
N PHE A 97 -20.93 5.03 -5.92
CA PHE A 97 -22.06 5.91 -5.66
C PHE A 97 -22.96 6.02 -6.90
N ARG A 98 -22.37 6.17 -8.08
CA ARG A 98 -23.12 6.18 -9.34
C ARG A 98 -23.92 4.89 -9.55
N GLN A 99 -23.31 3.72 -9.32
CA GLN A 99 -23.98 2.42 -9.46
C GLN A 99 -25.10 2.24 -8.42
N ALA A 100 -24.92 2.75 -7.21
CA ALA A 100 -25.93 2.72 -6.16
C ALA A 100 -27.04 3.79 -6.36
N GLY A 101 -26.97 4.62 -7.41
CA GLY A 101 -27.93 5.68 -7.67
C GLY A 101 -27.82 6.89 -6.72
N ILE A 102 -26.73 6.99 -5.96
CA ILE A 102 -26.48 8.08 -5.02
C ILE A 102 -26.08 9.34 -5.79
N ARG A 103 -26.74 10.46 -5.48
CA ARG A 103 -26.52 11.77 -6.09
C ARG A 103 -25.69 12.67 -5.19
N THR A 104 -25.11 13.72 -5.75
CA THR A 104 -24.22 14.66 -5.04
C THR A 104 -24.84 15.31 -3.80
N ASN A 105 -26.16 15.46 -3.76
CA ASN A 105 -26.89 16.09 -2.65
C ASN A 105 -27.56 15.09 -1.69
N ASP A 106 -27.35 13.79 -1.91
CA ASP A 106 -27.92 12.77 -1.04
C ASP A 106 -27.17 12.73 0.30
N ARG A 107 -27.91 12.46 1.37
CA ARG A 107 -27.32 12.18 2.68
C ARG A 107 -26.94 10.72 2.74
N VAL A 108 -25.66 10.44 2.91
CA VAL A 108 -25.10 9.08 2.98
C VAL A 108 -24.67 8.79 4.40
N CYS A 109 -25.13 7.68 4.96
CA CYS A 109 -24.59 7.15 6.22
C CYS A 109 -23.61 6.03 5.91
N LEU A 110 -22.37 6.19 6.32
CA LEU A 110 -21.28 5.22 6.11
C LEU A 110 -21.05 4.45 7.42
N PHE A 111 -21.36 3.16 7.39
CA PHE A 111 -20.97 2.24 8.47
C PHE A 111 -19.57 1.70 8.15
N ASN A 112 -18.59 2.11 8.93
CA ASN A 112 -17.22 1.62 8.80
C ASN A 112 -16.85 0.81 10.04
N THR A 113 -16.21 -0.33 9.83
CA THR A 113 -15.73 -1.21 10.89
C THR A 113 -14.30 -0.88 11.34
N THR A 114 -13.85 0.35 11.16
CA THR A 114 -12.56 0.77 11.73
C THR A 114 -12.65 0.67 13.25
N LEU A 115 -11.79 -0.13 13.84
CA LEU A 115 -11.62 -0.20 15.28
C LEU A 115 -11.26 1.19 15.80
N GLN A 116 -11.99 1.66 16.79
CA GLN A 116 -11.99 3.03 17.32
C GLN A 116 -10.76 3.35 18.19
N GLU A 117 -9.70 2.52 18.14
CA GLU A 117 -8.55 2.62 19.05
C GLU A 117 -7.51 3.69 18.67
N ASP A 118 -7.62 4.30 17.49
CA ASP A 118 -6.59 5.22 16.97
C ASP A 118 -6.94 6.72 17.06
N TYR A 119 -7.98 7.09 17.84
CA TYR A 119 -8.34 8.50 18.08
C TYR A 119 -8.15 8.89 19.56
N GLN A 120 -6.92 8.75 20.05
CA GLN A 120 -6.49 9.46 21.29
C GLN A 120 -5.33 10.37 20.98
#